data_7c5c4683aede7fb5ec8b3d0e2bfa9971
#
_entry.id   7c5c4683aede7fb5ec8b3d0e2bfa9971
#
_cell.length_a   1.000
_cell.length_b   1.000
_cell.length_c   1.000
_cell.angle_alpha   90.00
_cell.angle_beta   90.00
_cell.angle_gamma   90.00
#
_symmetry.space_group_name_H-M   'P 1'
#
loop_
_entity.id
_entity.type
_entity.pdbx_description
1 polymer ?
#
loop_
_entity_poly.entity_id
_entity_poly.type
_entity_poly.pdbx_seq_one_letter_code
_entity_poly.pdbx_strand_id
1 'polypeptide(L)'
;MRAVFFIIIWLCAGSMLHASPGQAVDSNDDGEPDQWYEVSDAQIGKVSMDRNFDTVIDYNVEYDLSHRKLYEEMDFNHDGRMDDFYYFEAGKLIRQEIDTNFDGAVDVWVYLDGMYILKYEMDSDFDGNIDLVKDYDQ
;
A
#
# COMPACT_ATOMS: atom_id res chain seq x y z
N MET A 1 -59.18 -31.98 3.21
CA MET A 1 -58.63 -30.66 2.96
C MET A 1 -57.21 -30.64 3.47
N ARG A 2 -56.20 -30.63 2.59
CA ARG A 2 -54.78 -30.53 2.95
C ARG A 2 -54.37 -29.11 2.66
N ALA A 3 -53.96 -28.37 3.70
CA ALA A 3 -53.42 -27.03 3.57
C ALA A 3 -51.97 -27.12 3.11
N VAL A 4 -51.65 -26.51 1.98
CA VAL A 4 -50.29 -26.37 1.46
C VAL A 4 -49.73 -25.04 1.97
N PHE A 5 -48.75 -25.10 2.87
CA PHE A 5 -47.99 -23.94 3.30
C PHE A 5 -46.92 -23.61 2.28
N PHE A 6 -47.06 -22.48 1.60
CA PHE A 6 -45.97 -21.91 0.80
C PHE A 6 -44.99 -21.15 1.74
N ILE A 7 -43.79 -21.71 1.87
CA ILE A 7 -42.68 -21.02 2.51
C ILE A 7 -42.08 -20.07 1.45
N ILE A 8 -42.31 -18.76 1.62
CA ILE A 8 -41.63 -17.74 0.84
C ILE A 8 -40.21 -17.57 1.47
N ILE A 9 -39.20 -18.13 0.81
CA ILE A 9 -37.81 -17.85 1.14
C ILE A 9 -37.47 -16.45 0.57
N TRP A 10 -37.39 -15.48 1.45
CA TRP A 10 -36.82 -14.17 1.12
C TRP A 10 -35.32 -14.33 0.92
N LEU A 11 -34.87 -14.38 -0.35
CA LEU A 11 -33.45 -14.27 -0.67
C LEU A 11 -33.05 -12.82 -0.41
N CYS A 12 -32.39 -12.56 0.73
CA CYS A 12 -31.60 -11.36 0.90
C CYS A 12 -30.45 -11.42 -0.11
N ALA A 13 -30.63 -10.74 -1.25
CA ALA A 13 -29.52 -10.43 -2.14
C ALA A 13 -28.63 -9.40 -1.43
N GLY A 14 -27.69 -9.90 -0.63
CA GLY A 14 -26.56 -9.10 -0.19
C GLY A 14 -25.81 -8.65 -1.45
N SER A 15 -25.83 -7.35 -1.72
CA SER A 15 -24.97 -6.73 -2.72
C SER A 15 -23.53 -6.97 -2.28
N MET A 16 -22.92 -8.03 -2.78
CA MET A 16 -21.45 -8.14 -2.76
C MET A 16 -20.95 -6.98 -3.60
N LEU A 17 -20.29 -6.04 -2.96
CA LEU A 17 -19.42 -5.06 -3.62
C LEU A 17 -18.41 -5.89 -4.43
N HIS A 18 -18.65 -6.04 -5.72
CA HIS A 18 -17.67 -6.59 -6.64
C HIS A 18 -16.67 -5.45 -6.87
N ALA A 19 -15.47 -5.58 -6.30
CA ALA A 19 -14.33 -4.85 -6.82
C ALA A 19 -14.27 -5.17 -8.32
N SER A 20 -14.34 -4.17 -9.17
CA SER A 20 -14.13 -4.34 -10.60
C SER A 20 -12.73 -4.93 -10.78
N PRO A 21 -12.53 -5.93 -11.68
CA PRO A 21 -11.20 -6.41 -11.97
C PRO A 21 -10.33 -5.22 -12.36
N GLY A 22 -9.16 -5.08 -11.72
CA GLY A 22 -8.23 -3.99 -11.95
C GLY A 22 -7.87 -3.89 -13.42
N GLN A 23 -7.70 -2.68 -13.92
CA GLN A 23 -7.20 -2.46 -15.27
C GLN A 23 -5.69 -2.71 -15.26
N ALA A 24 -5.23 -3.63 -16.11
CA ALA A 24 -3.81 -3.87 -16.34
C ALA A 24 -3.36 -3.14 -17.62
N VAL A 25 -2.16 -2.59 -17.61
CA VAL A 25 -1.55 -1.86 -18.73
C VAL A 25 -0.14 -2.41 -18.95
N ASP A 26 0.19 -2.63 -20.20
CA ASP A 26 1.54 -2.90 -20.70
C ASP A 26 2.07 -1.56 -21.25
N SER A 27 3.00 -0.92 -20.54
CA SER A 27 3.47 0.42 -20.89
C SER A 27 4.70 0.41 -21.78
N ASN A 28 5.40 -0.74 -21.85
CA ASN A 28 6.60 -0.91 -22.66
C ASN A 28 6.35 -1.70 -23.97
N ASP A 29 5.10 -2.21 -24.19
CA ASP A 29 4.67 -2.98 -25.36
C ASP A 29 5.43 -4.34 -25.52
N ASP A 30 5.84 -4.98 -24.42
CA ASP A 30 6.52 -6.28 -24.46
C ASP A 30 5.55 -7.50 -24.40
N GLY A 31 4.29 -7.25 -24.12
CA GLY A 31 3.22 -8.23 -24.05
C GLY A 31 2.85 -8.68 -22.63
N GLU A 32 3.60 -8.24 -21.62
CA GLU A 32 3.28 -8.48 -20.20
C GLU A 32 2.84 -7.17 -19.54
N PRO A 33 1.78 -7.17 -18.72
CA PRO A 33 1.38 -5.97 -18.00
C PRO A 33 2.42 -5.57 -16.94
N ASP A 34 2.67 -4.27 -16.83
CA ASP A 34 3.58 -3.67 -15.85
C ASP A 34 2.90 -2.68 -14.89
N GLN A 35 1.60 -2.38 -15.10
CA GLN A 35 0.84 -1.50 -14.21
C GLN A 35 -0.56 -2.06 -13.98
N TRP A 36 -1.01 -2.02 -12.74
CA TRP A 36 -2.33 -2.49 -12.30
C TRP A 36 -3.05 -1.41 -11.51
N TYR A 37 -4.32 -1.19 -11.85
CA TYR A 37 -5.16 -0.17 -11.23
C TYR A 37 -6.37 -0.84 -10.59
N GLU A 38 -6.50 -0.76 -9.26
CA GLU A 38 -7.70 -1.18 -8.57
C GLU A 38 -8.67 0.00 -8.45
N VAL A 39 -9.90 -0.20 -8.93
CA VAL A 39 -10.95 0.83 -8.96
C VAL A 39 -12.04 0.44 -7.97
N SER A 40 -12.37 1.34 -7.05
CA SER A 40 -13.51 1.25 -6.14
C SER A 40 -14.33 2.53 -6.23
N ASP A 41 -15.67 2.41 -6.27
CA ASP A 41 -16.60 3.55 -6.40
C ASP A 41 -16.26 4.50 -7.58
N ALA A 42 -15.83 3.93 -8.72
CA ALA A 42 -15.40 4.64 -9.92
C ALA A 42 -14.14 5.52 -9.72
N GLN A 43 -13.34 5.25 -8.71
CA GLN A 43 -12.09 5.95 -8.42
C GLN A 43 -10.94 4.95 -8.26
N ILE A 44 -9.72 5.37 -8.61
CA ILE A 44 -8.51 4.57 -8.39
C ILE A 44 -8.24 4.56 -6.89
N GLY A 45 -8.31 3.37 -6.27
CA GLY A 45 -7.99 3.15 -4.87
C GLY A 45 -6.56 2.65 -4.65
N LYS A 46 -6.02 1.88 -5.62
CA LYS A 46 -4.64 1.36 -5.57
C LYS A 46 -4.02 1.34 -6.96
N VAL A 47 -2.73 1.61 -7.01
CA VAL A 47 -1.87 1.39 -8.19
C VAL A 47 -0.70 0.52 -7.77
N SER A 48 -0.43 -0.52 -8.57
CA SER A 48 0.74 -1.37 -8.43
C SER A 48 1.56 -1.30 -9.73
N MET A 49 2.88 -1.29 -9.62
CA MET A 49 3.77 -1.18 -10.79
C MET A 49 4.97 -2.14 -10.65
N ASP A 50 5.34 -2.70 -11.78
CA ASP A 50 6.64 -3.32 -12.05
C ASP A 50 7.45 -2.31 -12.87
N ARG A 51 8.36 -1.57 -12.25
CA ARG A 51 9.10 -0.47 -12.88
C ARG A 51 10.37 -0.94 -13.58
N ASN A 52 10.87 -2.12 -13.20
CA ASN A 52 12.07 -2.71 -13.79
C ASN A 52 11.74 -3.77 -14.86
N PHE A 53 10.43 -4.12 -15.05
CA PHE A 53 9.93 -5.05 -16.06
C PHE A 53 10.42 -6.49 -15.86
N ASP A 54 10.59 -6.94 -14.62
CA ASP A 54 11.00 -8.30 -14.27
C ASP A 54 9.85 -9.23 -13.88
N THR A 55 8.61 -8.73 -14.00
CA THR A 55 7.32 -9.37 -13.64
C THR A 55 7.03 -9.42 -12.14
N VAL A 56 7.84 -8.77 -11.32
CA VAL A 56 7.61 -8.60 -9.88
C VAL A 56 7.20 -7.15 -9.60
N ILE A 57 6.15 -6.96 -8.80
CA ILE A 57 5.72 -5.61 -8.42
C ILE A 57 6.75 -5.03 -7.45
N ASP A 58 7.31 -3.87 -7.81
CA ASP A 58 8.28 -3.13 -7.01
C ASP A 58 7.77 -1.80 -6.46
N TYR A 59 6.49 -1.46 -6.70
CA TYR A 59 5.87 -0.23 -6.23
C TYR A 59 4.37 -0.41 -6.02
N ASN A 60 3.87 0.03 -4.89
CA ASN A 60 2.45 0.13 -4.60
C ASN A 60 2.11 1.50 -4.02
N VAL A 61 0.93 2.03 -4.36
CA VAL A 61 0.38 3.23 -3.74
C VAL A 61 -1.13 3.10 -3.56
N GLU A 62 -1.63 3.50 -2.39
CA GLU A 62 -3.04 3.52 -2.04
C GLU A 62 -3.56 4.94 -1.85
N TYR A 63 -4.81 5.17 -2.26
CA TYR A 63 -5.47 6.47 -2.22
C TYR A 63 -6.79 6.40 -1.46
N ASP A 64 -7.16 7.52 -0.81
CA ASP A 64 -8.50 7.70 -0.26
C ASP A 64 -9.50 8.14 -1.35
N LEU A 65 -10.79 8.19 -0.98
CA LEU A 65 -11.86 8.63 -1.88
C LEU A 65 -11.74 10.10 -2.34
N SER A 66 -10.79 10.87 -1.81
CA SER A 66 -10.46 12.23 -2.26
C SER A 66 -9.18 12.28 -3.10
N HIS A 67 -8.69 11.12 -3.58
CA HIS A 67 -7.44 10.93 -4.34
C HIS A 67 -6.18 11.43 -3.61
N ARG A 68 -6.19 11.37 -2.28
CA ARG A 68 -5.01 11.67 -1.46
C ARG A 68 -4.32 10.37 -1.11
N LYS A 69 -2.99 10.34 -1.17
CA LYS A 69 -2.21 9.18 -0.75
C LYS A 69 -2.52 8.82 0.71
N LEU A 70 -2.68 7.52 0.98
CA LEU A 70 -2.79 6.91 2.30
C LEU A 70 -1.52 6.14 2.66
N TYR A 71 -0.98 5.42 1.68
CA TYR A 71 0.15 4.52 1.85
C TYR A 71 0.91 4.40 0.54
N GLU A 72 2.22 4.19 0.63
CA GLU A 72 3.09 3.92 -0.51
C GLU A 72 4.23 3.02 -0.05
N GLU A 73 4.65 2.08 -0.90
CA GLU A 73 5.77 1.19 -0.62
C GLU A 73 6.59 0.92 -1.88
N MET A 74 7.89 0.69 -1.70
CA MET A 74 8.84 0.46 -2.79
C MET A 74 9.83 -0.64 -2.44
N ASP A 75 10.13 -1.47 -3.43
CA ASP A 75 11.28 -2.38 -3.45
C ASP A 75 12.42 -1.68 -4.22
N PHE A 76 13.45 -1.26 -3.52
CA PHE A 76 14.58 -0.54 -4.10
C PHE A 76 15.66 -1.46 -4.65
N ASN A 77 15.84 -2.61 -4.02
CA ASN A 77 16.89 -3.55 -4.41
C ASN A 77 16.40 -4.60 -5.43
N HIS A 78 15.07 -4.63 -5.71
CA HIS A 78 14.39 -5.54 -6.62
C HIS A 78 14.57 -7.01 -6.22
N ASP A 79 14.55 -7.32 -4.92
CA ASP A 79 14.60 -8.70 -4.41
C ASP A 79 13.22 -9.34 -4.22
N GLY A 80 12.15 -8.60 -4.51
CA GLY A 80 10.75 -9.01 -4.40
C GLY A 80 10.14 -8.72 -3.04
N ARG A 81 10.83 -7.93 -2.18
CA ARG A 81 10.31 -7.42 -0.90
C ARG A 81 10.38 -5.91 -0.88
N MET A 82 9.35 -5.30 -0.28
CA MET A 82 9.34 -3.85 -0.12
C MET A 82 10.30 -3.43 0.97
N ASP A 83 11.07 -2.35 0.73
CA ASP A 83 12.13 -1.84 1.61
C ASP A 83 11.80 -0.49 2.20
N ASP A 84 10.93 0.30 1.57
CA ASP A 84 10.60 1.66 1.98
C ASP A 84 9.09 1.87 2.00
N PHE A 85 8.57 2.37 3.12
CA PHE A 85 7.15 2.46 3.42
C PHE A 85 6.79 3.87 3.85
N TYR A 86 5.79 4.48 3.20
CA TYR A 86 5.34 5.85 3.45
C TYR A 86 3.89 5.86 3.91
N TYR A 87 3.63 6.52 5.02
CA TYR A 87 2.31 6.63 5.63
C TYR A 87 1.82 8.07 5.57
N PHE A 88 0.59 8.27 5.10
CA PHE A 88 0.01 9.60 4.91
C PHE A 88 -1.27 9.75 5.73
N GLU A 89 -1.48 10.93 6.30
CA GLU A 89 -2.73 11.35 6.89
C GLU A 89 -3.24 12.61 6.18
N ALA A 90 -4.49 12.55 5.68
CA ALA A 90 -5.09 13.60 4.87
C ALA A 90 -4.22 14.05 3.66
N GLY A 91 -3.41 13.11 3.09
CA GLY A 91 -2.48 13.35 1.98
C GLY A 91 -1.14 13.97 2.40
N LYS A 92 -0.88 14.12 3.69
CA LYS A 92 0.35 14.65 4.26
C LYS A 92 1.20 13.49 4.78
N LEU A 93 2.47 13.42 4.40
CA LEU A 93 3.40 12.42 4.92
C LEU A 93 3.60 12.62 6.42
N ILE A 94 3.35 11.56 7.19
CA ILE A 94 3.48 11.56 8.66
C ILE A 94 4.53 10.58 9.17
N ARG A 95 4.84 9.54 8.41
CA ARG A 95 5.84 8.54 8.80
C ARG A 95 6.45 7.90 7.56
N GLN A 96 7.74 7.57 7.64
CA GLN A 96 8.46 6.70 6.73
C GLN A 96 9.17 5.64 7.54
N GLU A 97 9.22 4.41 7.02
CA GLU A 97 9.94 3.27 7.57
C GLU A 97 10.82 2.69 6.48
N ILE A 98 12.08 2.38 6.80
CA ILE A 98 13.07 1.94 5.82
C ILE A 98 13.83 0.73 6.35
N ASP A 99 13.92 -0.32 5.51
CA ASP A 99 14.86 -1.43 5.64
C ASP A 99 16.13 -1.04 4.86
N THR A 100 17.18 -0.62 5.56
CA THR A 100 18.38 -0.07 4.92
C THR A 100 19.41 -1.13 4.56
N ASN A 101 19.33 -2.29 5.17
CA ASN A 101 20.24 -3.42 4.95
C ASN A 101 19.62 -4.54 4.10
N PHE A 102 18.30 -4.41 3.76
CA PHE A 102 17.54 -5.34 2.92
C PHE A 102 17.40 -6.75 3.50
N ASP A 103 17.35 -6.88 4.82
CA ASP A 103 17.18 -8.18 5.49
C ASP A 103 15.70 -8.54 5.73
N GLY A 104 14.78 -7.62 5.44
CA GLY A 104 13.33 -7.74 5.60
C GLY A 104 12.83 -7.21 6.92
N ALA A 105 13.69 -6.52 7.71
CA ALA A 105 13.31 -5.81 8.92
C ALA A 105 13.53 -4.31 8.75
N VAL A 106 12.62 -3.48 9.27
CA VAL A 106 12.77 -2.03 9.25
C VAL A 106 13.85 -1.62 10.26
N ASP A 107 14.80 -0.77 9.84
CA ASP A 107 15.90 -0.26 10.65
C ASP A 107 15.72 1.22 10.99
N VAL A 108 14.98 1.97 10.16
CA VAL A 108 14.85 3.41 10.31
C VAL A 108 13.38 3.81 10.34
N TRP A 109 13.01 4.64 11.30
CA TRP A 109 11.69 5.26 11.44
C TRP A 109 11.83 6.77 11.45
N VAL A 110 11.18 7.44 10.52
CA VAL A 110 11.14 8.90 10.40
C VAL A 110 9.71 9.36 10.65
N TYR A 111 9.52 10.25 11.61
CA TYR A 111 8.23 10.88 11.92
C TYR A 111 8.23 12.30 11.39
N LEU A 112 7.18 12.68 10.65
CA LEU A 112 7.16 13.94 9.92
C LEU A 112 5.88 14.74 10.15
N ASP A 113 5.98 16.03 9.92
CA ASP A 113 4.88 16.94 9.69
C ASP A 113 5.02 17.53 8.26
N GLY A 114 4.61 16.74 7.25
CA GLY A 114 4.83 17.06 5.85
C GLY A 114 6.30 17.02 5.46
N MET A 115 6.94 18.19 5.28
CA MET A 115 8.37 18.29 4.92
C MET A 115 9.30 18.44 6.14
N TYR A 116 8.76 18.52 7.36
CA TYR A 116 9.55 18.72 8.56
C TYR A 116 9.71 17.40 9.31
N ILE A 117 10.94 16.99 9.60
CA ILE A 117 11.22 15.84 10.45
C ILE A 117 10.98 16.25 11.90
N LEU A 118 10.10 15.54 12.59
CA LEU A 118 9.82 15.70 14.01
C LEU A 118 10.71 14.80 14.86
N LYS A 119 10.89 13.56 14.41
CA LYS A 119 11.66 12.54 15.13
C LYS A 119 12.30 11.57 14.14
N TYR A 120 13.43 11.04 14.51
CA TYR A 120 14.16 10.00 13.80
C TYR A 120 14.61 8.93 14.77
N GLU A 121 14.38 7.66 14.45
CA GLU A 121 14.81 6.49 15.20
C GLU A 121 15.55 5.54 14.27
N MET A 122 16.58 4.86 14.78
CA MET A 122 17.38 3.93 13.98
C MET A 122 17.92 2.79 14.87
N ASP A 123 17.84 1.58 14.35
CA ASP A 123 18.63 0.42 14.75
C ASP A 123 19.87 0.40 13.84
N SER A 124 21.02 0.85 14.34
CA SER A 124 22.21 1.04 13.51
C SER A 124 23.14 -0.16 13.49
N ASP A 125 22.92 -1.13 14.38
CA ASP A 125 23.70 -2.38 14.41
C ASP A 125 22.86 -3.60 13.99
N PHE A 126 21.56 -3.37 13.62
CA PHE A 126 20.65 -4.37 13.06
C PHE A 126 20.35 -5.53 14.02
N ASP A 127 20.33 -5.26 15.33
CA ASP A 127 20.05 -6.27 16.35
C ASP A 127 18.56 -6.37 16.73
N GLY A 128 17.71 -5.53 16.11
CA GLY A 128 16.26 -5.42 16.34
C GLY A 128 15.90 -4.46 17.46
N ASN A 129 16.86 -3.71 18.01
CA ASN A 129 16.63 -2.70 19.04
C ASN A 129 17.07 -1.32 18.55
N ILE A 130 16.23 -0.29 18.79
CA ILE A 130 16.57 1.10 18.46
C ILE A 130 17.71 1.57 19.37
N ASP A 131 18.84 1.97 18.79
CA ASP A 131 20.01 2.49 19.49
C ASP A 131 20.29 3.96 19.24
N LEU A 132 19.64 4.60 18.26
CA LEU A 132 19.73 6.01 17.99
C LEU A 132 18.33 6.65 17.93
N VAL A 133 18.14 7.73 18.71
CA VAL A 133 16.92 8.56 18.67
C VAL A 133 17.32 10.02 18.58
N LYS A 134 16.72 10.75 17.62
CA LYS A 134 16.83 12.22 17.51
C LYS A 134 15.43 12.81 17.51
N ASP A 135 15.19 13.72 18.40
CA ASP A 135 13.96 14.48 18.52
C ASP A 135 14.21 15.93 18.11
N TYR A 136 13.43 16.45 17.15
CA TYR A 136 13.55 17.80 16.60
C TYR A 136 12.37 18.69 17.01
N ASP A 137 11.37 18.14 17.69
CA ASP A 137 10.18 18.84 18.15
C ASP A 137 10.36 19.41 19.58
N GLN A 138 11.48 20.15 19.80
CA GLN A 138 11.80 20.80 21.08
C GLN A 138 11.85 22.31 20.92
#